data_71402e54d8f8f44f6d58f773e5ac0847
#
_entry.id   71402e54d8f8f44f6d58f773e5ac0847
#
_cell.length_a   1.000
_cell.length_b   1.000
_cell.length_c   1.000
_cell.angle_alpha   90.00
_cell.angle_beta   90.00
_cell.angle_gamma   90.00
#
_symmetry.space_group_name_H-M   'P 1'
#
loop_
_entity.id
_entity.type
_entity.pdbx_description
1 polymer ?
#
loop_
_entity_poly.entity_id
_entity_poly.type
_entity_poly.pdbx_seq_one_letter_code
_entity_poly.pdbx_strand_id
1 'polypeptide(L)' 'DKSSLKNLSDLTDDHITLLKNNDILTISDMADLSIDELLDYIELSNETAGKVIMKARESWSEEE' A
#
# COMPACT_ATOMS: atom_id res chain seq x y z
N ASP A 1 -12.03 -0.22 9.80
CA ASP A 1 -11.36 -1.48 9.57
C ASP A 1 -9.86 -1.26 9.43
N LYS A 2 -9.09 -1.90 10.30
CA LYS A 2 -7.64 -1.67 10.39
C LYS A 2 -6.87 -2.18 9.19
N SER A 3 -7.42 -3.12 8.44
CA SER A 3 -6.74 -3.65 7.26
C SER A 3 -6.99 -2.83 5.99
N SER A 4 -7.75 -1.77 6.08
CA SER A 4 -8.06 -0.93 4.93
C SER A 4 -6.86 -0.10 4.51
N LEU A 5 -6.66 0.04 3.20
CA LEU A 5 -5.60 0.91 2.65
C LEU A 5 -5.76 2.36 3.07
N LYS A 6 -6.97 2.76 3.46
CA LYS A 6 -7.23 4.12 3.93
C LYS A 6 -6.46 4.48 5.19
N ASN A 7 -5.99 3.48 5.92
CA ASN A 7 -5.17 3.70 7.12
C ASN A 7 -3.74 4.12 6.78
N LEU A 8 -3.35 4.02 5.53
CA LEU A 8 -2.03 4.45 5.07
C LEU A 8 -2.10 5.91 4.65
N SER A 9 -1.59 6.80 5.48
CA SER A 9 -1.69 8.24 5.25
C SER A 9 -0.91 8.75 4.04
N ASP A 10 0.02 7.95 3.54
CA ASP A 10 0.81 8.32 2.36
C ASP A 10 0.08 8.09 1.04
N LEU A 11 -1.09 7.50 1.08
CA LEU A 11 -1.88 7.22 -0.11
C LEU A 11 -3.04 8.20 -0.24
N THR A 12 -3.29 8.63 -1.48
CA THR A 12 -4.47 9.43 -1.79
C THR A 12 -5.60 8.53 -2.27
N ASP A 13 -6.79 9.10 -2.39
CA ASP A 13 -7.94 8.34 -2.91
C ASP A 13 -7.68 7.80 -4.31
N ASP A 14 -6.98 8.58 -5.14
CA ASP A 14 -6.63 8.15 -6.49
C ASP A 14 -5.74 6.91 -6.46
N HIS A 15 -4.74 6.92 -5.57
CA HIS A 15 -3.85 5.78 -5.41
C HIS A 15 -4.62 4.54 -4.95
N ILE A 16 -5.52 4.73 -3.99
CA ILE A 16 -6.32 3.63 -3.47
C ILE A 16 -7.19 3.04 -4.57
N THR A 17 -7.79 3.89 -5.41
CA THR A 17 -8.61 3.42 -6.52
C THR A 17 -7.81 2.59 -7.51
N LEU A 18 -6.60 3.06 -7.85
CA LEU A 18 -5.71 2.31 -8.76
C LEU A 18 -5.31 0.96 -8.18
N LEU A 19 -5.03 0.93 -6.89
CA LEU A 19 -4.66 -0.32 -6.21
C LEU A 19 -5.82 -1.30 -6.19
N LYS A 20 -7.03 -0.81 -5.94
CA LYS A 20 -8.21 -1.68 -5.98
C LYS A 20 -8.44 -2.27 -7.35
N ASN A 21 -8.17 -1.51 -8.40
CA ASN A 21 -8.29 -2.00 -9.76
C ASN A 21 -7.31 -3.11 -10.08
N ASN A 22 -6.25 -3.23 -9.29
CA ASN A 22 -5.22 -4.25 -9.43
C ASN A 22 -5.31 -5.32 -8.34
N ASP A 23 -6.48 -5.45 -7.72
CA ASP A 23 -6.76 -6.45 -6.68
C ASP A 23 -5.98 -6.24 -5.37
N ILE A 24 -5.47 -5.06 -5.16
CA ILE A 24 -4.78 -4.71 -3.92
C ILE A 24 -5.78 -3.98 -3.03
N LEU A 25 -6.40 -4.72 -2.13
CA LEU A 25 -7.54 -4.22 -1.36
C LEU A 25 -7.23 -3.98 0.11
N THR A 26 -6.17 -4.60 0.62
CA THR A 26 -5.87 -4.53 2.05
C THR A 26 -4.41 -4.20 2.29
N ILE A 27 -4.09 -3.88 3.55
CA ILE A 27 -2.71 -3.63 3.96
C ILE A 27 -1.85 -4.89 3.77
N SER A 28 -2.44 -6.06 3.99
CA SER A 28 -1.74 -7.32 3.76
C SER A 28 -1.31 -7.46 2.30
N ASP A 29 -2.21 -7.14 1.38
CA ASP A 29 -1.89 -7.16 -0.04
C ASP A 29 -0.75 -6.19 -0.37
N MET A 30 -0.81 -4.99 0.20
CA MET A 30 0.22 -3.98 0.00
C MET A 30 1.56 -4.44 0.55
N ALA A 31 1.58 -5.07 1.72
CA ALA A 31 2.80 -5.53 2.36
C ALA A 31 3.51 -6.63 1.57
N ASP A 32 2.76 -7.36 0.76
CA ASP A 32 3.30 -8.41 -0.10
C ASP A 32 4.00 -7.86 -1.35
N LEU A 33 3.76 -6.60 -1.68
CA LEU A 33 4.33 -6.00 -2.88
C LEU A 33 5.78 -5.60 -2.67
N SER A 34 6.56 -5.66 -3.75
CA SER A 34 7.86 -5.01 -3.77
C SER A 34 7.69 -3.58 -4.27
N ILE A 35 8.73 -2.76 -4.09
CA ILE A 35 8.69 -1.38 -4.57
C ILE A 35 8.47 -1.34 -6.08
N ASP A 36 9.17 -2.20 -6.82
CA ASP A 36 9.04 -2.26 -8.27
C ASP A 36 7.62 -2.60 -8.71
N GLU A 37 6.99 -3.55 -8.04
CA GLU A 37 5.62 -3.93 -8.36
C GLU A 37 4.65 -2.80 -8.07
N LEU A 38 4.83 -2.12 -6.94
CA LEU A 38 3.96 -1.01 -6.58
C LEU A 38 4.05 0.11 -7.62
N LEU A 39 5.25 0.40 -8.09
CA LEU A 39 5.45 1.45 -9.10
C LEU A 39 4.84 1.10 -10.45
N ASP A 40 4.63 -0.18 -10.73
CA ASP A 40 3.91 -0.61 -11.93
C ASP A 40 2.41 -0.29 -11.85
N TYR A 41 1.87 -0.25 -10.65
CA TYR A 41 0.45 -0.02 -10.46
C TYR A 41 0.10 1.45 -10.29
N ILE A 42 0.97 2.21 -9.63
CA ILE A 42 0.74 3.63 -9.37
C ILE A 42 2.03 4.40 -9.56
N GLU A 43 1.90 5.71 -9.81
CA GLU A 43 3.05 6.57 -9.98
C GLU A 43 3.48 7.17 -8.64
N LEU A 44 4.59 6.69 -8.12
CA LEU A 44 5.20 7.22 -6.90
C LEU A 44 6.70 7.24 -7.08
N SER A 45 7.39 8.06 -6.27
CA SER A 45 8.83 7.98 -6.20
C SER A 45 9.23 6.70 -5.47
N ASN A 46 10.45 6.23 -5.71
CA ASN A 46 10.96 5.05 -5.02
C ASN A 46 10.90 5.23 -3.51
N GLU A 47 11.20 6.42 -3.05
CA GLU A 47 11.19 6.76 -1.63
C GLU A 47 9.79 6.62 -1.04
N THR A 48 8.80 7.20 -1.71
CA THR A 48 7.42 7.14 -1.24
C THR A 48 6.88 5.72 -1.27
N ALA A 49 7.16 4.99 -2.35
CA ALA A 49 6.74 3.60 -2.47
C ALA A 49 7.32 2.75 -1.34
N GLY A 50 8.59 2.96 -1.02
CA GLY A 50 9.23 2.27 0.10
C GLY A 50 8.56 2.58 1.43
N LYS A 51 8.24 3.84 1.66
CA LYS A 51 7.56 4.24 2.89
C LYS A 51 6.18 3.61 3.02
N VAL A 52 5.43 3.59 1.93
CA VAL A 52 4.09 3.00 1.94
C VAL A 52 4.16 1.51 2.28
N ILE A 53 5.07 0.80 1.64
CA ILE A 53 5.23 -0.63 1.89
C ILE A 53 5.70 -0.90 3.31
N MET A 54 6.64 -0.11 3.81
CA MET A 54 7.10 -0.25 5.20
C MET A 54 5.96 -0.03 6.20
N LYS A 55 5.17 0.99 5.98
CA LYS A 55 4.03 1.26 6.85
C LYS A 55 3.01 0.13 6.81
N ALA A 56 2.78 -0.42 5.62
CA ALA A 56 1.87 -1.55 5.48
C ALA A 56 2.37 -2.74 6.27
N ARG A 57 3.66 -3.03 6.19
CA ARG A 57 4.25 -4.14 6.93
C ARG A 57 4.18 -3.94 8.43
N GLU A 58 4.44 -2.73 8.88
CA GLU A 58 4.36 -2.40 10.31
C GLU A 58 2.93 -2.57 10.83
N SER A 59 1.96 -2.03 10.11
CA SER A 59 0.55 -2.15 10.48
C SER A 59 0.09 -3.59 10.47
N TRP A 60 0.54 -4.34 9.48
CA TRP A 60 0.19 -5.74 9.35
C TRP A 60 0.72 -6.56 10.53
N SER A 61 1.97 -6.28 10.92
CA SER A 61 2.58 -6.98 12.05
C SER A 61 1.85 -6.71 13.36
N GLU A 62 1.37 -5.49 13.54
CA GLU A 62 0.67 -5.10 14.76
C GLU A 62 -0.68 -5.79 14.92
N GLU A 63 -1.26 -6.24 13.83
CA GLU A 63 -2.56 -6.91 13.89
C GLU A 63 -2.48 -8.36 14.34
N GLU A 64 -1.30 -8.90 14.38
CA GLU A 64 -1.11 -10.24 14.90
C GLU A 64 -1.00 -10.21 16.42
#